data_63381a1c2fd9dd217f5bc35b406b5cdb
#
_entry.id   63381a1c2fd9dd217f5bc35b406b5cdb
#
_cell.length_a   1.000
_cell.length_b   1.000
_cell.length_c   1.000
_cell.angle_alpha   90.00
_cell.angle_beta   90.00
_cell.angle_gamma   90.00
#
_symmetry.space_group_name_H-M   'P 1'
#
loop_
_entity.id
_entity.type
_entity.pdbx_description
1 polymer ?
#
loop_
_entity_poly.entity_id
_entity_poly.type
_entity_poly.pdbx_seq_one_letter_code
_entity_poly.pdbx_strand_id
1 'polypeptide(L)' 'MLESESRILFEYPDHQVEIEWNGSATFNVFTDGKNVNCFTDYNCKTMEQAQQSADEWLEEQLQEEMLDNADPN' A
#
# COMPACT_ATOMS: atom_id res chain seq x y z
N MET A 1 18.11 8.38 -16.83
CA MET A 1 17.82 8.07 -16.66
C MET A 1 17.03 7.60 -16.30
N LEU A 2 16.84 7.38 -16.15
CA LEU A 2 16.31 7.06 -15.92
C LEU A 2 15.52 6.43 -15.47
N GLU A 3 15.38 5.81 -15.56
CA GLU A 3 14.82 4.97 -15.38
C GLU A 3 14.16 4.67 -14.27
N SER A 4 14.43 4.87 -13.56
CA SER A 4 13.81 4.73 -12.32
C SER A 4 12.43 5.20 -12.28
N GLU A 5 11.89 5.47 -13.35
CA GLU A 5 10.62 6.04 -13.34
C GLU A 5 9.53 5.06 -13.38
N SER A 6 9.79 3.83 -12.99
CA SER A 6 8.74 2.83 -12.89
C SER A 6 7.84 3.02 -11.71
N ARG A 7 8.12 3.97 -10.87
CA ARG A 7 7.33 4.15 -9.66
C ARG A 7 5.92 4.57 -9.98
N ILE A 8 4.97 3.97 -9.31
CA ILE A 8 3.57 4.25 -9.50
C ILE A 8 2.96 4.53 -8.14
N LEU A 9 2.22 5.61 -8.05
CA LEU A 9 1.61 6.01 -6.79
C LEU A 9 0.12 5.73 -6.83
N PHE A 10 -0.35 4.95 -5.87
CA PHE A 10 -1.76 4.70 -5.68
C PHE A 10 -2.26 5.56 -4.53
N GLU A 11 -3.23 6.41 -4.80
CA GLU A 11 -3.75 7.32 -3.80
C GLU A 11 -5.05 6.81 -3.24
N TYR A 12 -5.17 6.87 -1.93
CA TYR A 12 -6.38 6.44 -1.22
C TYR A 12 -6.85 7.58 -0.34
N PRO A 13 -7.48 8.59 -0.96
CA PRO A 13 -7.87 9.78 -0.19
C PRO A 13 -8.85 9.49 0.92
N ASP A 14 -9.69 8.48 0.76
CA ASP A 14 -10.64 8.12 1.81
C ASP A 14 -9.95 7.70 3.08
N HIS A 15 -8.74 7.21 2.97
CA HIS A 15 -7.98 6.73 4.12
C HIS A 15 -6.77 7.58 4.41
N GLN A 16 -6.55 8.64 3.59
CA GLN A 16 -5.41 9.52 3.73
C GLN A 16 -4.10 8.74 3.63
N VAL A 17 -4.06 7.79 2.74
CA VAL A 17 -2.93 6.90 2.55
C VAL A 17 -2.51 6.94 1.09
N GLU A 18 -1.22 6.86 0.86
CA GLU A 18 -0.65 6.73 -0.46
C GLU A 18 0.30 5.55 -0.46
N ILE A 19 0.25 4.74 -1.49
CA ILE A 19 1.10 3.56 -1.58
C ILE A 19 1.89 3.67 -2.87
N GLU A 20 3.20 3.65 -2.75
CA GLU A 20 4.09 3.76 -3.89
C GLU A 20 4.66 2.38 -4.23
N TRP A 21 4.49 1.98 -5.47
CA TRP A 21 5.02 0.72 -5.96
C TRP A 21 6.25 1.01 -6.81
N ASN A 22 7.32 0.29 -6.54
CA ASN A 22 8.58 0.56 -7.24
C ASN A 22 8.67 -0.12 -8.59
N GLY A 23 7.58 -0.75 -9.03
CA GLY A 23 7.57 -1.43 -10.32
C GLY A 23 8.05 -2.87 -10.25
N SER A 24 8.37 -3.34 -9.09
CA SER A 24 8.84 -4.71 -8.93
C SER A 24 8.06 -5.42 -7.84
N ALA A 25 8.52 -5.36 -6.62
CA ALA A 25 7.86 -6.09 -5.54
C ALA A 25 7.72 -5.27 -4.28
N THR A 26 8.24 -4.08 -4.25
CA THR A 26 8.31 -3.31 -3.02
C THR A 26 7.26 -2.20 -3.04
N PHE A 27 6.54 -2.10 -1.94
CA PHE A 27 5.52 -1.07 -1.75
C PHE A 27 5.87 -0.26 -0.52
N ASN A 28 5.79 1.06 -0.65
CA ASN A 28 6.01 1.97 0.47
C ASN A 28 4.72 2.70 0.76
N VAL A 29 4.34 2.74 2.02
CA VAL A 29 3.09 3.33 2.44
C VAL A 29 3.37 4.68 3.09
N PHE A 30 2.65 5.69 2.67
CA PHE A 30 2.83 7.06 3.16
C PHE A 30 1.54 7.58 3.74
N THR A 31 1.66 8.33 4.81
CA THR A 31 0.54 9.06 5.40
C THR A 31 1.04 10.45 5.73
N ASP A 32 0.33 11.47 5.23
CA ASP A 32 0.75 12.86 5.44
C ASP A 32 2.16 13.10 4.91
N GLY A 33 2.51 12.43 3.82
CA GLY A 33 3.83 12.59 3.24
C GLY A 33 4.93 11.88 3.98
N LYS A 34 4.60 11.10 4.99
CA LYS A 34 5.60 10.36 5.76
C LYS A 34 5.50 8.88 5.46
N ASN A 35 6.64 8.26 5.26
CA ASN A 35 6.67 6.82 5.07
C ASN A 35 6.42 6.14 6.41
N VAL A 36 5.28 5.47 6.51
CA VAL A 36 4.89 4.84 7.78
C VAL A 36 4.95 3.33 7.73
N ASN A 37 5.08 2.76 6.54
CA ASN A 37 5.12 1.30 6.44
C ASN A 37 5.66 0.92 5.08
N CYS A 38 5.97 -0.35 4.93
CA CYS A 38 6.34 -0.90 3.63
C CYS A 38 6.03 -2.38 3.65
N PHE A 39 5.82 -2.93 2.46
CA PHE A 39 5.59 -4.36 2.35
C PHE A 39 6.05 -4.81 0.97
N THR A 40 6.14 -6.11 0.79
CA THR A 40 6.58 -6.68 -0.47
C THR A 40 5.55 -7.69 -0.95
N ASP A 41 5.45 -7.83 -2.26
CA ASP A 41 4.59 -8.81 -2.88
C ASP A 41 5.23 -9.20 -4.19
N TYR A 42 5.82 -10.38 -4.21
CA TYR A 42 6.55 -10.84 -5.38
C TYR A 42 5.66 -11.37 -6.48
N ASN A 43 4.37 -11.38 -6.26
CA ASN A 43 3.42 -11.86 -7.26
C ASN A 43 2.95 -10.77 -8.20
N CYS A 44 3.35 -9.55 -7.97
CA CYS A 44 2.90 -8.41 -8.79
C CYS A 44 3.75 -8.32 -10.05
N LYS A 45 3.12 -8.43 -11.19
CA LYS A 45 3.81 -8.30 -12.47
C LYS A 45 3.24 -7.18 -13.32
N THR A 46 2.08 -6.70 -12.98
CA THR A 46 1.45 -5.60 -13.71
C THR A 46 0.95 -4.57 -12.73
N MET A 47 0.64 -3.39 -13.26
CA MET A 47 0.11 -2.33 -12.43
C MET A 47 -1.21 -2.74 -11.80
N GLU A 48 -2.03 -3.48 -12.51
CA GLU A 48 -3.29 -3.93 -11.96
C GLU A 48 -3.08 -4.84 -10.77
N GLN A 49 -2.13 -5.75 -10.89
CA GLN A 49 -1.84 -6.63 -9.78
C GLN A 49 -1.29 -5.87 -8.59
N ALA A 50 -0.45 -4.89 -8.86
CA ALA A 50 0.10 -4.08 -7.79
C ALA A 50 -0.99 -3.30 -7.07
N GLN A 51 -1.91 -2.73 -7.83
CA GLN A 51 -3.01 -2.00 -7.21
C GLN A 51 -3.88 -2.93 -6.36
N GLN A 52 -4.13 -4.12 -6.86
CA GLN A 52 -4.92 -5.09 -6.11
C GLN A 52 -4.21 -5.47 -4.80
N SER A 53 -2.91 -5.69 -4.87
CA SER A 53 -2.17 -6.00 -3.65
C SER A 53 -2.22 -4.84 -2.67
N ALA A 54 -2.09 -3.63 -3.15
CA ALA A 54 -2.17 -2.47 -2.27
C ALA A 54 -3.55 -2.36 -1.63
N ASP A 55 -4.59 -2.58 -2.41
CA ASP A 55 -5.94 -2.56 -1.89
C ASP A 55 -6.13 -3.59 -0.80
N GLU A 56 -5.67 -4.80 -1.06
CA GLU A 56 -5.83 -5.89 -0.09
C GLU A 56 -5.05 -5.61 1.18
N TRP A 57 -3.84 -5.10 1.02
CA TRP A 57 -3.04 -4.80 2.19
C TRP A 57 -3.73 -3.75 3.05
N LEU A 58 -4.24 -2.71 2.41
CA LEU A 58 -4.91 -1.65 3.14
C LEU A 58 -6.14 -2.16 3.86
N GLU A 59 -6.93 -2.98 3.18
CA GLU A 59 -8.12 -3.55 3.81
C GLU A 59 -7.76 -4.39 5.02
N GLU A 60 -6.69 -5.15 4.92
CA GLU A 60 -6.28 -5.96 6.06
C GLU A 60 -5.90 -5.09 7.24
N GLN A 61 -5.20 -3.99 6.97
CA GLN A 61 -4.82 -3.09 8.05
C GLN A 61 -6.03 -2.46 8.70
N LEU A 62 -7.00 -2.06 7.90
CA LEU A 62 -8.22 -1.48 8.45
C LEU A 62 -9.00 -2.49 9.26
N GLN A 63 -9.07 -3.72 8.78
CA GLN A 63 -9.79 -4.75 9.52
C GLN A 63 -9.13 -5.04 10.85
N GLU A 64 -7.80 -5.06 10.86
CA GLU A 64 -7.10 -5.29 12.12
C GLU A 64 -7.39 -4.19 13.11
N GLU A 65 -7.42 -2.95 12.65
CA GLU A 65 -7.76 -1.85 13.53
C GLU A 65 -9.17 -1.99 14.06
N MET A 66 -10.09 -2.38 13.19
CA MET A 66 -11.46 -2.55 13.63
C MET A 66 -11.58 -3.67 14.65
N LEU A 67 -10.86 -4.75 14.42
CA LEU A 67 -10.90 -5.85 15.37
C LEU A 67 -10.37 -5.42 16.71
N ASP A 68 -9.29 -4.66 16.74
CA ASP A 68 -8.77 -4.15 17.98
C ASP A 68 -9.80 -3.30 18.68
N ASN A 69 -10.46 -2.44 17.94
CA ASN A 69 -11.45 -1.57 18.53
C ASN A 69 -12.68 -2.33 18.98
N ALA A 70 -13.01 -3.37 18.26
CA ALA A 70 -14.20 -4.12 18.56
C ALA A 70 -13.99 -5.09 19.68
N ASP A 71 -12.78 -5.34 20.08
CA ASP A 71 -12.50 -6.31 21.11
C ASP A 71 -12.71 -5.68 22.46
N PRO A 72 -13.77 -5.98 23.09
CA PRO A 72 -14.05 -5.34 24.34
C PRO A 72 -13.32 -5.93 25.47
N ASN A 73 -12.88 -6.92 25.31
CA ASN A 73 -12.42 -7.45 26.39
C ASN A 73 -11.99 -7.95 26.77
#